data_039c397e59d5fa0a16e98507c145f2b2
#
_entry.id   039c397e59d5fa0a16e98507c145f2b2
#
_cell.length_a   1.000
_cell.length_b   1.000
_cell.length_c   1.000
_cell.angle_alpha   90.00
_cell.angle_beta   90.00
_cell.angle_gamma   90.00
#
_symmetry.space_group_name_H-M   'P 1'
#
loop_
_entity.id
_entity.type
_entity.pdbx_description
1 polymer ?
#
loop_
_entity_poly.entity_id
_entity_poly.type
_entity_poly.pdbx_seq_one_letter_code
_entity_poly.pdbx_strand_id
1 'polypeptide(L)'
;MRYILALAAIGLSVPTNAAVPPKSERGRNGADCRTAESGPAVRVNVLGLKDRRGKLILELYPENDSDFLQSDKILIAAGKPFRRVPMTTPNMGPVTMCVRAPGPGNYALVLLHDRDDNGKFGLSGDGVGFANNPKLGFRKPQAKVAGLAVGSGVRSISIVMNYRQGFGVGPIKGQAAEGQP
;
A
#
# COMPACT_ATOMS: atom_id res chain seq x y z
N MET A 1 46.83 -6.65 -50.43
CA MET A 1 45.77 -7.17 -49.56
C MET A 1 46.05 -6.74 -48.16
N ARG A 2 45.29 -5.77 -47.61
CA ARG A 2 45.45 -5.29 -46.23
C ARG A 2 44.26 -5.80 -45.43
N TYR A 3 44.49 -6.68 -44.47
CA TYR A 3 43.49 -7.18 -43.54
C TYR A 3 43.35 -6.17 -42.38
N ILE A 4 42.16 -5.57 -42.23
CA ILE A 4 41.80 -4.72 -41.07
C ILE A 4 41.19 -5.66 -40.03
N LEU A 5 41.89 -5.91 -38.92
CA LEU A 5 41.33 -6.59 -37.75
C LEU A 5 40.43 -5.59 -37.00
N ALA A 6 39.14 -5.86 -36.96
CA ALA A 6 38.20 -5.14 -36.10
C ALA A 6 38.21 -5.76 -34.69
N LEU A 7 38.73 -5.04 -33.68
CA LEU A 7 38.61 -5.44 -32.28
C LEU A 7 37.17 -5.09 -31.81
N ALA A 8 36.38 -6.11 -31.52
CA ALA A 8 35.12 -5.98 -30.84
C ALA A 8 35.34 -5.79 -29.32
N ALA A 9 35.08 -4.62 -28.78
CA ALA A 9 35.10 -4.35 -27.34
C ALA A 9 33.83 -4.95 -26.72
N ILE A 10 33.97 -6.02 -25.95
CA ILE A 10 32.89 -6.60 -25.13
C ILE A 10 32.80 -5.75 -23.86
N GLY A 11 31.80 -4.85 -23.82
CA GLY A 11 31.48 -4.09 -22.62
C GLY A 11 30.87 -5.00 -21.53
N LEU A 12 31.60 -5.23 -20.45
CA LEU A 12 31.08 -5.86 -19.24
C LEU A 12 30.14 -4.86 -18.54
N SER A 13 28.84 -5.07 -18.66
CA SER A 13 27.85 -4.36 -17.84
C SER A 13 27.89 -4.91 -16.42
N VAL A 14 28.45 -4.14 -15.47
CA VAL A 14 28.41 -4.43 -14.04
C VAL A 14 26.99 -4.17 -13.55
N PRO A 15 26.28 -5.15 -12.93
CA PRO A 15 24.98 -4.89 -12.35
C PRO A 15 25.14 -3.90 -11.18
N THR A 16 24.59 -2.70 -11.32
CA THR A 16 24.49 -1.75 -10.22
C THR A 16 23.51 -2.29 -9.20
N ASN A 17 24.03 -2.77 -8.08
CA ASN A 17 23.23 -3.20 -6.93
C ASN A 17 22.60 -1.94 -6.33
N ALA A 18 21.33 -1.64 -6.70
CA ALA A 18 20.61 -0.48 -6.19
C ALA A 18 20.45 -0.61 -4.67
N ALA A 19 21.03 0.31 -3.91
CA ALA A 19 20.93 0.34 -2.46
C ALA A 19 19.45 0.47 -2.04
N VAL A 20 19.03 -0.30 -1.01
CA VAL A 20 17.67 -0.20 -0.46
C VAL A 20 17.49 1.19 0.16
N PRO A 21 16.48 1.97 -0.27
CA PRO A 21 16.28 3.33 0.22
C PRO A 21 15.96 3.38 1.72
N PRO A 22 16.16 4.54 2.38
CA PRO A 22 15.81 4.72 3.79
C PRO A 22 14.30 4.46 4.02
N LYS A 23 13.91 4.08 5.25
CA LYS A 23 12.54 3.65 5.57
C LYS A 23 11.47 4.67 5.15
N SER A 24 11.74 5.96 5.30
CA SER A 24 10.85 7.06 4.90
C SER A 24 10.54 7.10 3.40
N GLU A 25 11.45 6.61 2.57
CA GLU A 25 11.34 6.66 1.10
C GLU A 25 10.89 5.34 0.47
N ARG A 26 10.83 4.26 1.26
CA ARG A 26 10.50 2.93 0.75
C ARG A 26 9.08 2.86 0.25
N GLY A 27 8.92 2.47 -1.01
CA GLY A 27 7.64 2.34 -1.67
C GLY A 27 7.00 3.66 -2.13
N ARG A 28 7.64 4.82 -1.88
CA ARG A 28 7.09 6.13 -2.25
C ARG A 28 7.31 6.49 -3.71
N ASN A 29 8.40 6.03 -4.28
CA ASN A 29 8.73 6.37 -5.67
C ASN A 29 7.60 5.95 -6.63
N GLY A 30 6.98 6.93 -7.29
CA GLY A 30 5.87 6.74 -8.20
C GLY A 30 4.58 6.22 -7.54
N ALA A 31 4.43 6.33 -6.22
CA ALA A 31 3.24 5.89 -5.49
C ALA A 31 2.13 6.94 -5.46
N ASP A 32 2.49 8.22 -5.38
CA ASP A 32 1.51 9.31 -5.30
C ASP A 32 0.76 9.49 -6.62
N CYS A 33 -0.56 9.65 -6.54
CA CYS A 33 -1.38 9.98 -7.69
C CYS A 33 -1.11 11.41 -8.17
N ARG A 34 -1.22 11.62 -9.49
CA ARG A 34 -1.15 12.93 -10.13
C ARG A 34 -2.45 13.70 -9.90
N THR A 35 -2.43 15.00 -10.05
CA THR A 35 -3.63 15.86 -9.94
C THR A 35 -4.75 15.40 -10.88
N ALA A 36 -4.42 15.03 -12.12
CA ALA A 36 -5.33 14.44 -13.11
C ALA A 36 -4.96 12.97 -13.35
N GLU A 37 -5.02 12.14 -12.28
CA GLU A 37 -4.65 10.73 -12.41
C GLU A 37 -5.64 9.97 -13.30
N SER A 38 -5.12 9.35 -14.34
CA SER A 38 -5.87 8.51 -15.26
C SER A 38 -5.67 7.01 -15.04
N GLY A 39 -4.75 6.64 -14.18
CA GLY A 39 -4.45 5.26 -13.79
C GLY A 39 -3.22 4.67 -14.49
N PRO A 40 -2.86 3.41 -14.17
CA PRO A 40 -3.48 2.52 -13.18
C PRO A 40 -3.30 3.01 -11.74
N ALA A 41 -4.39 3.19 -11.03
CA ALA A 41 -4.37 3.69 -9.66
C ALA A 41 -5.60 3.22 -8.86
N VAL A 42 -5.51 3.29 -7.53
CA VAL A 42 -6.63 3.04 -6.63
C VAL A 42 -6.88 4.27 -5.78
N ARG A 43 -8.12 4.80 -5.86
CA ARG A 43 -8.64 5.84 -4.97
C ARG A 43 -9.40 5.18 -3.83
N VAL A 44 -9.06 5.52 -2.61
CA VAL A 44 -9.61 4.91 -1.40
C VAL A 44 -10.35 5.96 -0.60
N ASN A 45 -11.65 5.78 -0.42
CA ASN A 45 -12.44 6.52 0.57
C ASN A 45 -12.23 5.85 1.93
N VAL A 46 -11.70 6.60 2.90
CA VAL A 46 -11.40 6.10 4.24
C VAL A 46 -12.63 6.30 5.13
N LEU A 47 -13.14 5.22 5.69
CA LEU A 47 -14.34 5.22 6.53
C LEU A 47 -14.02 4.73 7.94
N GLY A 48 -14.79 5.17 8.94
CA GLY A 48 -14.71 4.63 10.29
C GLY A 48 -13.42 5.00 11.04
N LEU A 49 -12.83 6.17 10.80
CA LEU A 49 -11.70 6.66 11.59
C LEU A 49 -12.09 6.86 13.04
N LYS A 50 -11.32 6.28 13.98
CA LYS A 50 -11.54 6.41 15.42
C LYS A 50 -11.36 7.86 15.93
N ASP A 51 -10.38 8.52 15.40
CA ASP A 51 -10.04 9.92 15.66
C ASP A 51 -9.18 10.47 14.50
N ARG A 52 -8.70 11.69 14.65
CA ARG A 52 -7.91 12.39 13.61
C ARG A 52 -6.43 12.55 13.99
N ARG A 53 -5.90 11.64 14.82
CA ARG A 53 -4.51 11.67 15.29
C ARG A 53 -3.58 10.95 14.31
N GLY A 54 -2.30 11.30 14.33
CA GLY A 54 -1.25 10.60 13.64
C GLY A 54 -1.36 10.62 12.11
N LYS A 55 -1.02 9.49 11.49
CA LYS A 55 -0.92 9.35 10.03
C LYS A 55 -1.75 8.19 9.51
N LEU A 56 -2.22 8.35 8.28
CA LEU A 56 -2.76 7.27 7.46
C LEU A 56 -1.67 6.81 6.50
N ILE A 57 -1.53 5.51 6.32
CA ILE A 57 -0.52 4.92 5.44
C ILE A 57 -1.22 3.89 4.55
N LEU A 58 -1.37 4.23 3.27
CA LEU A 58 -1.94 3.33 2.27
C LEU A 58 -0.82 2.55 1.60
N GLU A 59 -0.91 1.22 1.65
CA GLU A 59 0.10 0.32 1.08
C GLU A 59 -0.51 -0.65 0.07
N LEU A 60 0.19 -0.82 -1.03
CA LEU A 60 -0.13 -1.76 -2.10
C LEU A 60 0.97 -2.82 -2.18
N TYR A 61 0.54 -4.07 -2.17
CA TYR A 61 1.38 -5.27 -2.19
C TYR A 61 1.05 -6.16 -3.38
N PRO A 62 1.96 -7.07 -3.78
CA PRO A 62 1.58 -8.21 -4.64
C PRO A 62 0.46 -9.03 -3.99
N GLU A 63 -0.51 -9.53 -4.79
CA GLU A 63 -1.60 -10.38 -4.30
C GLU A 63 -1.14 -11.84 -4.14
N ASN A 64 -0.20 -12.09 -3.23
CA ASN A 64 0.19 -13.44 -2.81
C ASN A 64 0.57 -13.45 -1.32
N ASP A 65 0.36 -14.56 -0.64
CA ASP A 65 0.50 -14.67 0.81
C ASP A 65 1.95 -14.56 1.31
N SER A 66 2.94 -14.84 0.46
CA SER A 66 4.37 -14.73 0.82
C SER A 66 4.83 -13.28 0.86
N ASP A 67 4.28 -12.42 0.00
CA ASP A 67 4.67 -11.01 -0.13
C ASP A 67 3.74 -10.08 0.64
N PHE A 68 2.46 -10.44 0.80
CA PHE A 68 1.48 -9.60 1.48
C PHE A 68 1.86 -9.37 2.96
N LEU A 69 1.94 -8.10 3.36
CA LEU A 69 2.38 -7.64 4.68
C LEU A 69 3.82 -8.08 5.04
N GLN A 70 4.63 -8.42 4.04
CA GLN A 70 6.05 -8.65 4.22
C GLN A 70 6.79 -7.33 4.44
N SER A 71 7.98 -7.39 5.02
CA SER A 71 8.82 -6.20 5.20
C SER A 71 9.07 -5.47 3.87
N ASP A 72 8.82 -4.16 3.85
CA ASP A 72 9.09 -3.27 2.73
C ASP A 72 10.54 -3.39 2.20
N LYS A 73 11.50 -3.56 3.12
CA LYS A 73 12.91 -3.75 2.78
C LYS A 73 13.12 -5.00 1.93
N ILE A 74 12.45 -6.10 2.30
CA ILE A 74 12.56 -7.38 1.57
C ILE A 74 11.91 -7.25 0.19
N LEU A 75 10.70 -6.68 0.12
CA LEU A 75 9.98 -6.50 -1.14
C LEU A 75 10.76 -5.63 -2.13
N ILE A 76 11.28 -4.51 -1.68
CA ILE A 76 12.04 -3.59 -2.53
C ILE A 76 13.36 -4.20 -2.99
N ALA A 77 14.11 -4.87 -2.09
CA ALA A 77 15.35 -5.55 -2.45
C ALA A 77 15.12 -6.67 -3.46
N ALA A 78 13.95 -7.32 -3.41
CA ALA A 78 13.54 -8.35 -4.36
C ALA A 78 12.88 -7.81 -5.64
N GLY A 79 12.81 -6.48 -5.83
CA GLY A 79 12.17 -5.84 -6.99
C GLY A 79 10.66 -6.08 -7.07
N LYS A 80 10.01 -6.41 -5.95
CA LYS A 80 8.57 -6.67 -5.90
C LYS A 80 7.76 -5.38 -6.03
N PRO A 81 6.57 -5.40 -6.62
CA PRO A 81 5.68 -4.25 -6.71
C PRO A 81 5.12 -3.90 -5.32
N PHE A 82 5.77 -2.96 -4.66
CA PHE A 82 5.34 -2.40 -3.38
C PHE A 82 5.22 -0.88 -3.51
N ARG A 83 4.09 -0.31 -3.02
CA ARG A 83 3.86 1.13 -2.99
C ARG A 83 3.36 1.55 -1.60
N ARG A 84 3.76 2.74 -1.17
CA ARG A 84 3.36 3.34 0.11
C ARG A 84 3.08 4.82 -0.07
N VAL A 85 1.90 5.26 0.35
CA VAL A 85 1.49 6.67 0.40
C VAL A 85 1.14 7.02 1.84
N PRO A 86 1.98 7.78 2.56
CA PRO A 86 1.65 8.32 3.86
C PRO A 86 0.90 9.65 3.70
N MET A 87 -0.02 9.92 4.63
CA MET A 87 -0.75 11.18 4.73
C MET A 87 -0.99 11.53 6.20
N THR A 88 -0.71 12.76 6.61
CA THR A 88 -1.18 13.25 7.91
C THR A 88 -2.71 13.19 7.96
N THR A 89 -3.26 12.64 9.04
CA THR A 89 -4.72 12.48 9.15
C THR A 89 -5.39 13.86 9.14
N PRO A 90 -6.27 14.18 8.16
CA PRO A 90 -6.94 15.47 8.11
C PRO A 90 -7.80 15.70 9.35
N ASN A 91 -7.79 16.92 9.89
CA ASN A 91 -8.50 17.26 11.12
C ASN A 91 -10.03 17.14 11.01
N MET A 92 -10.60 17.28 9.81
CA MET A 92 -12.04 17.19 9.56
C MET A 92 -12.36 16.77 8.11
N GLY A 93 -13.62 16.51 7.85
CA GLY A 93 -14.16 16.20 6.53
C GLY A 93 -13.90 14.77 6.05
N PRO A 94 -14.39 14.41 4.87
CA PRO A 94 -14.11 13.14 4.22
C PRO A 94 -12.62 12.96 3.94
N VAL A 95 -12.13 11.73 4.06
CA VAL A 95 -10.73 11.40 3.81
C VAL A 95 -10.65 10.51 2.58
N THR A 96 -9.88 10.94 1.61
CA THR A 96 -9.58 10.17 0.39
C THR A 96 -8.09 10.08 0.20
N MET A 97 -7.60 8.87 -0.05
CA MET A 97 -6.21 8.59 -0.41
C MET A 97 -6.14 8.02 -1.83
N CYS A 98 -4.99 8.11 -2.45
CA CYS A 98 -4.80 7.54 -3.78
C CYS A 98 -3.40 6.94 -3.89
N VAL A 99 -3.31 5.72 -4.43
CA VAL A 99 -2.03 5.05 -4.71
C VAL A 99 -1.97 4.62 -6.17
N ARG A 100 -0.86 4.93 -6.85
CA ARG A 100 -0.60 4.46 -8.21
C ARG A 100 -0.05 3.04 -8.15
N ALA A 101 -0.65 2.14 -8.94
CA ALA A 101 -0.08 0.83 -9.18
C ALA A 101 1.08 0.90 -10.20
N PRO A 102 2.06 -0.02 -10.15
CA PRO A 102 3.13 -0.09 -11.16
C PRO A 102 2.62 -0.35 -12.59
N GLY A 103 1.49 -1.02 -12.71
CA GLY A 103 0.80 -1.35 -13.94
C GLY A 103 -0.57 -1.96 -13.66
N PRO A 104 -1.37 -2.30 -14.69
CA PRO A 104 -2.54 -3.15 -14.51
C PRO A 104 -2.15 -4.50 -13.92
N GLY A 105 -2.97 -5.04 -13.00
CA GLY A 105 -2.69 -6.32 -12.32
C GLY A 105 -3.51 -6.52 -11.06
N ASN A 106 -3.23 -7.61 -10.36
CA ASN A 106 -3.85 -7.95 -9.09
C ASN A 106 -2.93 -7.54 -7.93
N TYR A 107 -3.49 -6.79 -6.98
CA TYR A 107 -2.77 -6.28 -5.82
C TYR A 107 -3.59 -6.45 -4.55
N ALA A 108 -2.94 -6.54 -3.41
CA ALA A 108 -3.58 -6.48 -2.11
C ALA A 108 -3.33 -5.11 -1.47
N LEU A 109 -4.37 -4.47 -0.91
CA LEU A 109 -4.27 -3.17 -0.25
C LEU A 109 -4.52 -3.29 1.24
N VAL A 110 -3.69 -2.56 2.00
CA VAL A 110 -3.90 -2.28 3.42
C VAL A 110 -3.82 -0.77 3.67
N LEU A 111 -4.67 -0.32 4.57
CA LEU A 111 -4.65 1.05 5.11
C LEU A 111 -4.36 0.96 6.60
N LEU A 112 -3.30 1.61 7.04
CA LEU A 112 -2.91 1.73 8.44
C LEU A 112 -3.30 3.11 8.96
N HIS A 113 -3.80 3.19 10.19
CA HIS A 113 -3.95 4.41 10.95
C HIS A 113 -2.96 4.37 12.11
N ASP A 114 -1.75 4.86 11.86
CA ASP A 114 -0.65 5.00 12.81
C ASP A 114 -0.94 6.21 13.70
N ARG A 115 -1.62 5.98 14.81
CA ARG A 115 -2.21 7.03 15.66
C ARG A 115 -1.19 7.70 16.59
N ASP A 116 -0.08 7.04 16.88
CA ASP A 116 1.02 7.57 17.70
C ASP A 116 2.21 8.05 16.85
N ASP A 117 2.10 7.95 15.50
CA ASP A 117 3.09 8.37 14.52
C ASP A 117 4.48 7.75 14.74
N ASN A 118 4.51 6.51 15.25
CA ASN A 118 5.77 5.78 15.51
C ASN A 118 6.29 5.01 14.29
N GLY A 119 5.54 4.99 13.18
CA GLY A 119 5.87 4.30 11.94
C GLY A 119 5.82 2.78 12.03
N LYS A 120 5.09 2.22 13.01
CA LYS A 120 4.88 0.80 13.21
C LYS A 120 3.40 0.56 13.49
N PHE A 121 2.89 -0.60 13.06
CA PHE A 121 1.54 -1.01 13.43
C PHE A 121 1.52 -1.62 14.84
N GLY A 122 0.72 -1.05 15.74
CA GLY A 122 0.47 -1.54 17.09
C GLY A 122 -1.01 -1.84 17.30
N LEU A 123 -1.38 -3.13 17.41
CA LEU A 123 -2.77 -3.57 17.50
C LEU A 123 -3.56 -2.92 18.67
N SER A 124 -2.89 -2.50 19.73
CA SER A 124 -3.52 -1.86 20.90
C SER A 124 -3.93 -0.41 20.67
N GLY A 125 -3.22 0.31 19.80
CA GLY A 125 -3.38 1.75 19.57
C GLY A 125 -3.91 2.10 18.20
N ASP A 126 -3.44 1.41 17.19
CA ASP A 126 -3.61 1.76 15.80
C ASP A 126 -4.83 1.10 15.15
N GLY A 127 -5.16 1.58 13.96
CA GLY A 127 -6.21 1.02 13.14
C GLY A 127 -5.67 0.35 11.89
N VAL A 128 -6.43 -0.61 11.37
CA VAL A 128 -6.13 -1.28 10.10
C VAL A 128 -7.39 -1.51 9.30
N GLY A 129 -7.31 -1.29 7.99
CA GLY A 129 -8.35 -1.61 7.03
C GLY A 129 -7.75 -2.32 5.81
N PHE A 130 -8.56 -3.08 5.10
CA PHE A 130 -8.14 -3.82 3.91
C PHE A 130 -9.14 -3.58 2.78
N ALA A 131 -8.70 -3.67 1.53
CA ALA A 131 -9.62 -3.72 0.42
C ALA A 131 -10.65 -4.85 0.64
N ASN A 132 -11.85 -4.69 0.10
CA ASN A 132 -13.00 -5.60 0.28
C ASN A 132 -13.51 -5.75 1.72
N ASN A 133 -12.99 -5.00 2.69
CA ASN A 133 -13.45 -4.95 4.08
C ASN A 133 -13.68 -6.34 4.71
N PRO A 134 -12.70 -7.26 4.66
CA PRO A 134 -12.88 -8.60 5.21
C PRO A 134 -13.12 -8.54 6.71
N LYS A 135 -13.92 -9.47 7.24
CA LYS A 135 -14.03 -9.65 8.68
C LYS A 135 -12.68 -10.06 9.26
N LEU A 136 -12.18 -9.29 10.20
CA LEU A 136 -10.87 -9.50 10.79
C LEU A 136 -10.93 -10.40 12.01
N GLY A 137 -9.89 -11.22 12.16
CA GLY A 137 -9.57 -11.98 13.37
C GLY A 137 -8.21 -11.56 13.91
N PHE A 138 -7.60 -12.42 14.76
CA PHE A 138 -6.26 -12.17 15.29
C PHE A 138 -5.12 -12.66 14.40
N ARG A 139 -5.45 -13.28 13.27
CA ARG A 139 -4.45 -13.76 12.31
C ARG A 139 -4.34 -12.78 11.14
N LYS A 140 -3.15 -12.72 10.56
CA LYS A 140 -2.91 -12.05 9.28
C LYS A 140 -3.93 -12.56 8.24
N PRO A 141 -4.67 -11.68 7.55
CA PRO A 141 -5.54 -12.10 6.46
C PRO A 141 -4.72 -12.60 5.27
N GLN A 142 -5.30 -13.46 4.46
CA GLN A 142 -4.71 -13.88 3.18
C GLN A 142 -4.72 -12.70 2.19
N ALA A 143 -3.75 -12.65 1.29
CA ALA A 143 -3.64 -11.61 0.27
C ALA A 143 -4.91 -11.49 -0.57
N LYS A 144 -5.50 -12.63 -0.97
CA LYS A 144 -6.69 -12.71 -1.81
C LYS A 144 -7.91 -11.98 -1.22
N VAL A 145 -8.12 -12.01 0.12
CA VAL A 145 -9.28 -11.33 0.72
C VAL A 145 -9.11 -9.82 0.79
N ALA A 146 -7.88 -9.32 0.68
CA ALA A 146 -7.52 -7.91 0.55
C ALA A 146 -7.17 -7.54 -0.90
N GLY A 147 -7.42 -8.46 -1.84
CA GLY A 147 -7.04 -8.38 -3.24
C GLY A 147 -8.02 -7.58 -4.07
N LEU A 148 -7.52 -6.89 -5.09
CA LEU A 148 -8.32 -6.24 -6.11
C LEU A 148 -7.59 -6.19 -7.45
N ALA A 149 -8.35 -6.33 -8.53
CA ALA A 149 -7.84 -6.10 -9.88
C ALA A 149 -7.77 -4.59 -10.14
N VAL A 150 -6.62 -4.10 -10.56
CA VAL A 150 -6.38 -2.73 -11.02
C VAL A 150 -6.24 -2.76 -12.55
N GLY A 151 -7.14 -2.09 -13.25
CA GLY A 151 -7.08 -1.93 -14.71
C GLY A 151 -6.16 -0.78 -15.13
N SER A 152 -6.29 -0.34 -16.38
CA SER A 152 -5.54 0.81 -16.92
C SER A 152 -6.01 2.16 -16.36
N GLY A 153 -7.22 2.23 -15.80
CA GLY A 153 -7.79 3.45 -15.22
C GLY A 153 -7.72 3.52 -13.70
N VAL A 154 -8.37 4.52 -13.12
CA VAL A 154 -8.51 4.69 -11.67
C VAL A 154 -9.66 3.85 -11.15
N ARG A 155 -9.40 2.95 -10.21
CA ARG A 155 -10.42 2.19 -9.47
C ARG A 155 -10.71 2.88 -8.14
N SER A 156 -11.98 3.18 -7.85
CA SER A 156 -12.41 3.72 -6.56
C SER A 156 -12.98 2.62 -5.68
N ILE A 157 -12.56 2.61 -4.41
CA ILE A 157 -13.05 1.68 -3.37
C ILE A 157 -13.24 2.43 -2.06
N SER A 158 -13.94 1.80 -1.11
CA SER A 158 -14.00 2.27 0.28
C SER A 158 -13.32 1.25 1.19
N ILE A 159 -12.53 1.74 2.15
CA ILE A 159 -11.92 0.92 3.19
C ILE A 159 -12.42 1.39 4.56
N VAL A 160 -13.02 0.45 5.31
CA VAL A 160 -13.48 0.67 6.68
C VAL A 160 -12.36 0.35 7.65
N MET A 161 -12.06 1.30 8.52
CA MET A 161 -11.03 1.13 9.55
C MET A 161 -11.51 0.25 10.69
N ASN A 162 -10.66 -0.67 11.10
CA ASN A 162 -10.89 -1.57 12.21
C ASN A 162 -9.90 -1.27 13.33
N TYR A 163 -10.36 -1.35 14.56
CA TYR A 163 -9.56 -1.12 15.78
C TYR A 163 -9.80 -2.24 16.77
N ARG A 164 -8.89 -2.40 17.71
CA ARG A 164 -9.10 -3.31 18.84
C ARG A 164 -10.28 -2.84 19.69
N GLN A 165 -11.21 -3.74 19.95
CA GLN A 165 -12.38 -3.55 20.80
C GLN A 165 -12.47 -4.74 21.78
N GLY A 166 -11.95 -4.55 23.00
CA GLY A 166 -11.85 -5.63 23.98
C GLY A 166 -11.01 -6.80 23.44
N PHE A 167 -11.63 -7.96 23.29
CA PHE A 167 -11.00 -9.18 22.76
C PHE A 167 -11.16 -9.35 21.25
N GLY A 168 -11.63 -8.36 20.51
CA GLY A 168 -11.84 -8.42 19.06
C GLY A 168 -11.21 -7.27 18.29
N VAL A 169 -11.24 -7.39 16.98
CA VAL A 169 -10.83 -6.34 16.03
C VAL A 169 -12.00 -6.11 15.08
N GLY A 170 -12.44 -4.87 14.95
CA GLY A 170 -13.56 -4.53 14.09
C GLY A 170 -13.78 -3.03 13.96
N PRO A 171 -14.76 -2.62 13.11
CA PRO A 171 -15.13 -1.23 12.94
C PRO A 171 -15.76 -0.67 14.22
N ILE A 172 -15.62 0.64 14.42
CA ILE A 172 -16.23 1.33 15.56
C ILE A 172 -17.76 1.30 15.39
N LYS A 173 -18.48 0.94 16.46
CA LYS A 173 -19.93 0.90 16.47
C LYS A 173 -20.51 2.28 16.09
N GLY A 174 -21.48 2.31 15.17
CA GLY A 174 -22.11 3.52 14.65
C GLY A 174 -21.48 4.11 13.39
N GLN A 175 -20.27 3.72 13.01
CA GLN A 175 -19.59 4.19 11.80
C GLN A 175 -19.50 3.10 10.68
N ALA A 176 -19.91 1.89 10.99
CA ALA A 176 -19.89 0.77 10.04
C ALA A 176 -21.00 0.83 8.98
N ALA A 177 -22.03 1.66 9.18
CA ALA A 177 -23.21 1.67 8.32
C ALA A 177 -23.09 2.54 7.05
N GLU A 178 -22.10 3.44 6.97
CA GLU A 178 -21.97 4.37 5.84
C GLU A 178 -21.14 3.83 4.66
N GLY A 179 -20.63 2.62 4.73
CA GLY A 179 -19.68 2.11 3.73
C GLY A 179 -19.89 0.71 3.20
N GLN A 180 -21.02 0.06 3.51
CA GLN A 180 -21.34 -1.22 2.85
C GLN A 180 -22.26 -0.97 1.66
N PRO A 181 -21.90 -1.51 0.45
CA PRO A 181 -22.80 -1.53 -0.71
C PRO A 181 -24.00 -2.43 -0.47
#